data_c867ed68f842a531c22bf7a3a79b287c
#
_entry.id   c867ed68f842a531c22bf7a3a79b287c
#
_cell.length_a   1.000
_cell.length_b   1.000
_cell.length_c   1.000
_cell.angle_alpha   90.00
_cell.angle_beta   90.00
_cell.angle_gamma   90.00
#
_symmetry.space_group_name_H-M   'P 1'
#
loop_
_entity.id
_entity.type
_entity.pdbx_description
1 polymer ?
#
loop_
_entity_poly.entity_id
_entity_poly.type
_entity_poly.pdbx_seq_one_letter_code
_entity_poly.pdbx_strand_id
1 'polypeptide(L)'
;MRILAIDGGGIRGIIPALVLAEVERRSGRRVFELFDLIAGTSTGGILACAVCAPDPLPAEELVALYEEEGPRIFDRSLLQRIRSANGLLDEKYDAGALDAALERFLADKRLAETKPDLIVPAYDTAEPGPYFFKSRKAREEGEDFSLAVVARATSAAPTYFEALPVDARALIDGGVFAVNPAMCAFAEVLRFHPSADIALLSLGTG
;
A
#
# COMPACT_ATOMS: atom_id res chain seq x y z
N MET A 1 11.76 11.47 14.95
CA MET A 1 10.69 10.58 14.42
C MET A 1 11.29 9.62 13.42
N ARG A 2 10.85 8.36 13.45
CA ARG A 2 11.34 7.28 12.57
C ARG A 2 10.28 7.00 11.52
N ILE A 3 10.65 7.11 10.27
CA ILE A 3 9.75 6.92 9.12
C ILE A 3 10.18 5.69 8.34
N LEU A 4 9.20 4.86 7.94
CA LEU A 4 9.38 3.80 6.96
C LEU A 4 8.62 4.17 5.70
N ALA A 5 9.29 4.13 4.54
CA ALA A 5 8.67 4.28 3.23
C ALA A 5 8.89 3.01 2.41
N ILE A 6 7.82 2.48 1.80
CA ILE A 6 7.84 1.24 1.02
C ILE A 6 7.34 1.52 -0.39
N ASP A 7 8.17 1.25 -1.38
CA ASP A 7 7.90 1.54 -2.78
C ASP A 7 6.83 0.63 -3.40
N GLY A 8 6.20 1.14 -4.44
CA GLY A 8 5.39 0.34 -5.36
C GLY A 8 6.25 -0.57 -6.24
N GLY A 9 5.67 -1.67 -6.75
CA GLY A 9 6.41 -2.58 -7.63
C GLY A 9 5.76 -3.93 -7.90
N GLY A 10 4.47 -4.09 -7.64
CA GLY A 10 3.71 -5.32 -7.91
C GLY A 10 4.27 -6.51 -7.15
N ILE A 11 4.47 -7.65 -7.83
CA ILE A 11 5.00 -8.88 -7.21
C ILE A 11 6.35 -8.69 -6.49
N ARG A 12 7.14 -7.68 -6.90
CA ARG A 12 8.43 -7.38 -6.28
C ARG A 12 8.31 -6.82 -4.86
N GLY A 13 7.09 -6.60 -4.35
CA GLY A 13 6.80 -6.34 -2.94
C GLY A 13 7.32 -7.41 -1.99
N ILE A 14 7.62 -8.62 -2.49
CA ILE A 14 8.31 -9.66 -1.72
C ILE A 14 9.69 -9.21 -1.22
N ILE A 15 10.39 -8.33 -1.97
CA ILE A 15 11.71 -7.83 -1.58
C ILE A 15 11.65 -7.03 -0.28
N PRO A 16 10.84 -5.94 -0.17
CA PRO A 16 10.69 -5.25 1.09
C PRO A 16 10.06 -6.12 2.19
N ALA A 17 9.16 -7.07 1.86
CA ALA A 17 8.63 -8.01 2.86
C ALA A 17 9.75 -8.85 3.51
N LEU A 18 10.68 -9.39 2.72
CA LEU A 18 11.85 -10.13 3.21
C LEU A 18 12.76 -9.26 4.09
N VAL A 19 12.97 -7.99 3.70
CA VAL A 19 13.76 -7.05 4.52
C VAL A 19 13.07 -6.78 5.85
N LEU A 20 11.74 -6.58 5.85
CA LEU A 20 10.97 -6.35 7.08
C LEU A 20 10.99 -7.59 7.98
N ALA A 21 10.86 -8.80 7.44
CA ALA A 21 10.98 -10.04 8.20
C ALA A 21 12.36 -10.17 8.87
N GLU A 22 13.44 -9.83 8.15
CA GLU A 22 14.80 -9.83 8.72
C GLU A 22 14.98 -8.75 9.80
N VAL A 23 14.35 -7.58 9.63
CA VAL A 23 14.34 -6.52 10.65
C VAL A 23 13.62 -6.99 11.91
N GLU A 24 12.45 -7.62 11.80
CA GLU A 24 11.74 -8.20 12.95
C GLU A 24 12.60 -9.28 13.64
N ARG A 25 13.16 -10.19 12.87
CA ARG A 25 14.02 -11.27 13.39
C ARG A 25 15.24 -10.76 14.16
N ARG A 26 15.90 -9.70 13.66
CA ARG A 26 17.10 -9.11 14.33
C ARG A 26 16.77 -8.23 15.51
N SER A 27 15.69 -7.45 15.41
CA SER A 27 15.32 -6.52 16.48
C SER A 27 14.58 -7.19 17.63
N GLY A 28 13.96 -8.35 17.39
CA GLY A 28 13.01 -8.99 18.30
C GLY A 28 11.73 -8.18 18.51
N ARG A 29 11.43 -7.22 17.61
CA ARG A 29 10.29 -6.31 17.67
C ARG A 29 9.54 -6.32 16.34
N ARG A 30 8.24 -6.04 16.43
CA ARG A 30 7.38 -5.91 15.25
C ARG A 30 7.66 -4.60 14.51
N VAL A 31 7.42 -4.58 13.18
CA VAL A 31 7.65 -3.39 12.34
C VAL A 31 6.94 -2.17 12.92
N PHE A 32 5.66 -2.29 13.29
CA PHE A 32 4.87 -1.18 13.82
C PHE A 32 5.43 -0.55 15.11
N GLU A 33 6.24 -1.27 15.88
CA GLU A 33 6.88 -0.76 17.09
C GLU A 33 8.18 0.03 16.81
N LEU A 34 8.74 -0.15 15.62
CA LEU A 34 10.03 0.42 15.25
C LEU A 34 9.91 1.81 14.62
N PHE A 35 8.74 2.15 14.06
CA PHE A 35 8.52 3.39 13.32
C PHE A 35 7.36 4.19 13.92
N ASP A 36 7.42 5.51 13.73
CA ASP A 36 6.40 6.45 14.21
C ASP A 36 5.40 6.79 13.08
N LEU A 37 5.84 6.63 11.81
CA LEU A 37 5.02 6.77 10.62
C LEU A 37 5.47 5.77 9.57
N ILE A 38 4.51 5.11 8.91
CA ILE A 38 4.75 4.22 7.79
C ILE A 38 4.01 4.74 6.56
N ALA A 39 4.69 4.78 5.42
CA ALA A 39 4.08 5.12 4.14
C ALA A 39 4.34 4.01 3.12
N GLY A 40 3.34 3.70 2.29
CA GLY A 40 3.48 2.68 1.26
C GLY A 40 2.64 2.98 0.03
N THR A 41 3.19 2.71 -1.16
CA THR A 41 2.50 2.88 -2.44
C THR A 41 2.27 1.54 -3.10
N SER A 42 1.07 1.29 -3.66
CA SER A 42 0.77 0.07 -4.40
C SER A 42 1.04 -1.17 -3.54
N THR A 43 1.88 -2.10 -3.99
CA THR A 43 2.30 -3.25 -3.19
C THR A 43 2.91 -2.84 -1.83
N GLY A 44 3.66 -1.72 -1.78
CA GLY A 44 4.15 -1.15 -0.51
C GLY A 44 3.03 -0.66 0.39
N GLY A 45 1.91 -0.19 -0.20
CA GLY A 45 0.70 0.19 0.53
C GLY A 45 -0.01 -1.02 1.14
N ILE A 46 -0.05 -2.16 0.44
CA ILE A 46 -0.55 -3.42 1.00
C ILE A 46 0.27 -3.83 2.23
N LEU A 47 1.61 -3.84 2.10
CA LEU A 47 2.50 -4.14 3.22
C LEU A 47 2.31 -3.17 4.38
N ALA A 48 2.25 -1.87 4.10
CA ALA A 48 2.05 -0.83 5.12
C ALA A 48 0.71 -1.00 5.85
N CYS A 49 -0.39 -1.26 5.14
CA CYS A 49 -1.68 -1.56 5.75
C CYS A 49 -1.61 -2.78 6.68
N ALA A 50 -0.95 -3.85 6.23
CA ALA A 50 -0.88 -5.09 7.00
C ALA A 50 -0.04 -4.96 8.29
N VAL A 51 1.08 -4.23 8.23
CA VAL A 51 1.94 -4.04 9.42
C VAL A 51 1.43 -2.96 10.38
N CYS A 52 0.55 -2.04 9.91
CA CYS A 52 -0.06 -1.00 10.73
C CYS A 52 -1.44 -1.37 11.28
N ALA A 53 -2.02 -2.46 10.85
CA ALA A 53 -3.36 -2.87 11.27
C ALA A 53 -3.47 -3.01 12.79
N PRO A 54 -4.68 -2.92 13.37
CA PRO A 54 -4.91 -3.15 14.81
C PRO A 54 -4.39 -4.50 15.30
N ASP A 55 -4.47 -5.50 14.43
CA ASP A 55 -3.92 -6.84 14.59
C ASP A 55 -2.89 -7.07 13.46
N PRO A 56 -1.64 -6.60 13.63
CA PRO A 56 -0.68 -6.53 12.55
C PRO A 56 -0.11 -7.92 12.22
N LEU A 57 -0.01 -8.22 10.92
CA LEU A 57 0.62 -9.46 10.47
C LEU A 57 2.13 -9.44 10.74
N PRO A 58 2.74 -10.57 11.13
CA PRO A 58 4.19 -10.73 11.11
C PRO A 58 4.73 -10.51 9.69
N ALA A 59 5.90 -9.88 9.57
CA ALA A 59 6.49 -9.68 8.26
C ALA A 59 6.81 -11.00 7.53
N GLU A 60 7.04 -12.09 8.27
CA GLU A 60 7.21 -13.44 7.72
C GLU A 60 5.92 -13.96 7.05
N GLU A 61 4.75 -13.67 7.62
CA GLU A 61 3.46 -14.03 7.00
C GLU A 61 3.20 -13.22 5.73
N LEU A 62 3.71 -11.98 5.65
CA LEU A 62 3.65 -11.19 4.42
C LEU A 62 4.50 -11.81 3.32
N VAL A 63 5.68 -12.34 3.63
CA VAL A 63 6.50 -13.09 2.67
C VAL A 63 5.71 -14.29 2.14
N ALA A 64 5.13 -15.10 3.03
CA ALA A 64 4.31 -16.26 2.65
C ALA A 64 3.11 -15.84 1.76
N LEU A 65 2.45 -14.73 2.07
CA LEU A 65 1.36 -14.18 1.25
C LEU A 65 1.82 -13.90 -0.20
N TYR A 66 3.00 -13.28 -0.38
CA TYR A 66 3.54 -13.02 -1.71
C TYR A 66 3.95 -14.30 -2.45
N GLU A 67 4.44 -15.31 -1.74
CA GLU A 67 4.80 -16.60 -2.33
C GLU A 67 3.57 -17.39 -2.78
N GLU A 68 2.51 -17.39 -1.97
CA GLU A 68 1.28 -18.16 -2.22
C GLU A 68 0.33 -17.47 -3.20
N GLU A 69 0.02 -16.19 -2.97
CA GLU A 69 -1.00 -15.45 -3.74
C GLU A 69 -0.39 -14.61 -4.87
N GLY A 70 0.89 -14.24 -4.76
CA GLY A 70 1.57 -13.41 -5.75
C GLY A 70 1.48 -13.96 -7.17
N PRO A 71 1.70 -15.27 -7.43
CA PRO A 71 1.53 -15.85 -8.76
C PRO A 71 0.12 -15.70 -9.32
N ARG A 72 -0.90 -15.73 -8.47
CA ARG A 72 -2.32 -15.59 -8.87
C ARG A 72 -2.71 -14.14 -9.13
N ILE A 73 -2.24 -13.23 -8.24
CA ILE A 73 -2.54 -11.79 -8.33
C ILE A 73 -1.78 -11.14 -9.49
N PHE A 74 -0.54 -11.56 -9.75
CA PHE A 74 0.37 -10.93 -10.72
C PHE A 74 0.74 -11.86 -11.89
N ASP A 75 -0.17 -12.73 -12.33
CA ASP A 75 0.08 -13.70 -13.41
C ASP A 75 0.52 -13.02 -14.71
N ARG A 76 1.73 -13.37 -15.18
CA ARG A 76 2.32 -12.85 -16.41
C ARG A 76 1.65 -13.38 -17.68
N SER A 77 0.92 -14.49 -17.62
CA SER A 77 0.28 -15.08 -18.81
C SER A 77 -0.82 -14.15 -19.35
N LEU A 78 -1.51 -13.44 -18.45
CA LEU A 78 -2.46 -12.39 -18.79
C LEU A 78 -1.78 -11.18 -19.47
N LEU A 79 -0.60 -10.76 -18.99
CA LEU A 79 0.19 -9.70 -19.63
C LEU A 79 0.57 -10.01 -21.09
N GLN A 80 0.89 -11.27 -21.40
CA GLN A 80 1.19 -11.69 -22.76
C GLN A 80 -0.06 -11.73 -23.64
N ARG A 81 -1.22 -12.10 -23.10
CA ARG A 81 -2.50 -12.13 -23.82
C ARG A 81 -2.98 -10.72 -24.19
N ILE A 82 -2.81 -9.74 -23.30
CA ILE A 82 -3.14 -8.32 -23.56
C ILE A 82 -2.23 -7.74 -24.66
N ARG A 83 -0.95 -8.08 -24.69
CA ARG A 83 -0.01 -7.62 -25.74
C ARG A 83 -0.25 -8.26 -27.10
N SER A 84 -0.85 -9.44 -27.16
CA SER A 84 -1.11 -10.17 -28.40
C SER A 84 -2.50 -9.93 -29.00
N ALA A 85 -3.45 -9.39 -28.26
CA ALA A 85 -4.77 -9.03 -28.75
C ALA A 85 -4.79 -7.52 -29.07
N ASN A 86 -4.54 -7.17 -30.32
CA ASN A 86 -4.65 -5.85 -30.93
C ASN A 86 -5.72 -4.92 -30.30
N GLY A 87 -5.53 -4.45 -29.05
CA GLY A 87 -6.18 -3.28 -28.47
C GLY A 87 -7.72 -3.20 -28.45
N LEU A 88 -8.45 -4.27 -28.69
CA LEU A 88 -9.90 -4.26 -28.90
C LEU A 88 -10.74 -5.07 -27.93
N LEU A 89 -10.13 -5.72 -26.92
CA LEU A 89 -10.86 -6.42 -25.87
C LEU A 89 -10.42 -5.89 -24.51
N ASP A 90 -11.38 -5.33 -23.80
CA ASP A 90 -11.31 -4.73 -22.47
C ASP A 90 -11.24 -5.84 -21.40
N GLU A 91 -10.23 -6.73 -21.50
CA GLU A 91 -9.96 -7.75 -20.49
C GLU A 91 -8.89 -7.22 -19.54
N LYS A 92 -9.31 -6.38 -18.62
CA LYS A 92 -8.56 -6.02 -17.42
C LYS A 92 -8.39 -7.26 -16.54
N TYR A 93 -7.33 -7.28 -15.72
CA TYR A 93 -7.14 -8.33 -14.72
C TYR A 93 -8.41 -8.53 -13.91
N ASP A 94 -8.76 -9.78 -13.67
CA ASP A 94 -9.75 -10.10 -12.66
C ASP A 94 -9.20 -9.63 -11.29
N ALA A 95 -9.73 -8.51 -10.82
CA ALA A 95 -9.39 -7.97 -9.51
C ALA A 95 -9.78 -8.94 -8.38
N GLY A 96 -10.60 -9.95 -8.67
CA GLY A 96 -11.16 -10.86 -7.68
C GLY A 96 -10.12 -11.59 -6.82
N ALA A 97 -8.98 -11.96 -7.39
CA ALA A 97 -7.91 -12.60 -6.61
C ALA A 97 -7.26 -11.62 -5.62
N LEU A 98 -7.00 -10.39 -6.06
CA LEU A 98 -6.48 -9.33 -5.19
C LEU A 98 -7.51 -8.95 -4.13
N ASP A 99 -8.76 -8.71 -4.54
CA ASP A 99 -9.85 -8.32 -3.66
C ASP A 99 -10.07 -9.39 -2.58
N ALA A 100 -10.13 -10.67 -2.95
CA ALA A 100 -10.28 -11.79 -2.00
C ALA A 100 -9.12 -11.86 -0.99
N ALA A 101 -7.87 -11.65 -1.44
CA ALA A 101 -6.72 -11.61 -0.54
C ALA A 101 -6.79 -10.43 0.43
N LEU A 102 -7.13 -9.23 -0.05
CA LEU A 102 -7.25 -8.03 0.79
C LEU A 102 -8.40 -8.15 1.79
N GLU A 103 -9.56 -8.65 1.35
CA GLU A 103 -10.70 -8.90 2.24
C GLU A 103 -10.35 -9.89 3.36
N ARG A 104 -9.65 -10.98 3.04
CA ARG A 104 -9.26 -11.99 4.03
C ARG A 104 -8.43 -11.43 5.19
N PHE A 105 -7.55 -10.46 4.93
CA PHE A 105 -6.59 -9.96 5.92
C PHE A 105 -6.92 -8.58 6.47
N LEU A 106 -7.69 -7.75 5.74
CA LEU A 106 -7.83 -6.32 6.02
C LEU A 106 -9.28 -5.81 6.10
N ALA A 107 -10.30 -6.62 5.73
CA ALA A 107 -11.68 -6.14 5.56
C ALA A 107 -12.26 -5.40 6.76
N ASP A 108 -12.12 -5.99 7.95
CA ASP A 108 -12.71 -5.48 9.20
C ASP A 108 -11.82 -4.46 9.91
N LYS A 109 -10.63 -4.15 9.36
CA LYS A 109 -9.64 -3.28 9.99
C LYS A 109 -9.77 -1.86 9.44
N ARG A 110 -9.74 -0.88 10.34
CA ARG A 110 -10.01 0.52 9.98
C ARG A 110 -8.74 1.36 9.96
N LEU A 111 -8.69 2.33 9.04
CA LEU A 111 -7.57 3.27 8.90
C LEU A 111 -7.36 4.10 10.17
N ALA A 112 -8.43 4.51 10.84
CA ALA A 112 -8.35 5.25 12.10
C ALA A 112 -7.71 4.45 13.25
N GLU A 113 -7.74 3.11 13.20
CA GLU A 113 -7.26 2.22 14.25
C GLU A 113 -5.79 1.83 14.08
N THR A 114 -5.15 2.21 12.96
CA THR A 114 -3.76 1.83 12.66
C THR A 114 -2.76 2.40 13.66
N LYS A 115 -1.72 1.63 13.91
CA LYS A 115 -0.52 2.01 14.68
C LYS A 115 0.72 1.46 13.98
N PRO A 116 1.74 2.31 13.75
CA PRO A 116 1.83 3.77 13.90
C PRO A 116 0.95 4.54 12.91
N ASP A 117 1.19 5.84 12.74
CA ASP A 117 0.54 6.61 11.68
C ASP A 117 0.81 6.01 10.30
N LEU A 118 -0.22 6.00 9.47
CA LEU A 118 -0.17 5.42 8.12
C LEU A 118 -0.51 6.47 7.07
N ILE A 119 0.28 6.49 5.99
CA ILE A 119 0.01 7.29 4.79
C ILE A 119 0.08 6.39 3.56
N VAL A 120 -0.98 6.39 2.76
CA VAL A 120 -1.04 5.61 1.52
C VAL A 120 -1.51 6.51 0.39
N PRO A 121 -0.64 6.77 -0.63
CA PRO A 121 -1.03 7.57 -1.78
C PRO A 121 -1.91 6.80 -2.75
N ALA A 122 -2.85 7.50 -3.36
CA ALA A 122 -3.64 7.13 -4.52
C ALA A 122 -3.79 8.35 -5.42
N TYR A 123 -4.29 8.18 -6.63
CA TYR A 123 -4.56 9.30 -7.52
C TYR A 123 -6.05 9.32 -7.91
N ASP A 124 -6.70 10.45 -7.75
CA ASP A 124 -8.10 10.63 -8.13
C ASP A 124 -8.19 11.03 -9.61
N THR A 125 -8.97 10.28 -10.40
CA THR A 125 -9.22 10.57 -11.81
C THR A 125 -10.53 11.30 -12.05
N ALA A 126 -11.44 11.34 -11.07
CA ALA A 126 -12.67 12.12 -11.16
C ALA A 126 -12.39 13.61 -10.93
N GLU A 127 -11.59 13.92 -9.90
CA GLU A 127 -11.01 15.25 -9.68
C GLU A 127 -9.48 15.10 -9.77
N PRO A 128 -8.88 15.27 -10.98
CA PRO A 128 -7.50 14.89 -11.22
C PRO A 128 -6.50 15.49 -10.23
N GLY A 129 -5.91 14.61 -9.39
CA GLY A 129 -4.95 15.04 -8.37
C GLY A 129 -4.51 13.93 -7.43
N PRO A 130 -3.40 14.15 -6.68
CA PRO A 130 -2.98 13.26 -5.63
C PRO A 130 -4.01 13.14 -4.51
N TYR A 131 -4.32 11.91 -4.12
CA TYR A 131 -5.12 11.61 -2.95
C TYR A 131 -4.30 10.83 -1.93
N PHE A 132 -4.48 11.11 -0.65
CA PHE A 132 -3.75 10.44 0.43
C PHE A 132 -4.71 9.91 1.48
N PHE A 133 -4.73 8.62 1.66
CA PHE A 133 -5.30 8.01 2.84
C PHE A 133 -4.33 8.24 4.00
N LYS A 134 -4.84 8.86 5.08
CA LYS A 134 -4.05 9.22 6.26
C LYS A 134 -4.77 8.81 7.53
N SER A 135 -4.15 7.96 8.35
CA SER A 135 -4.76 7.51 9.60
C SER A 135 -5.08 8.66 10.56
N ARG A 136 -4.23 9.69 10.59
CA ARG A 136 -4.48 10.89 11.39
C ARG A 136 -5.78 11.60 10.94
N LYS A 137 -5.96 11.78 9.61
CA LYS A 137 -7.15 12.40 9.05
C LYS A 137 -8.41 11.56 9.33
N ALA A 138 -8.28 10.24 9.27
CA ALA A 138 -9.36 9.33 9.62
C ALA A 138 -9.83 9.51 11.07
N ARG A 139 -8.88 9.70 12.01
CA ARG A 139 -9.19 9.95 13.42
C ARG A 139 -9.75 11.36 13.71
N GLU A 140 -9.19 12.37 13.06
CA GLU A 140 -9.50 13.78 13.36
C GLU A 140 -10.71 14.30 12.57
N GLU A 141 -10.88 13.88 11.32
CA GLU A 141 -11.88 14.41 10.38
C GLU A 141 -12.97 13.40 10.03
N GLY A 142 -12.82 12.12 10.46
CA GLY A 142 -13.80 11.07 10.19
C GLY A 142 -13.72 10.49 8.76
N GLU A 143 -12.72 10.84 7.96
CA GLU A 143 -12.45 10.20 6.66
C GLU A 143 -11.82 8.81 6.88
N ASP A 144 -12.62 7.89 7.37
CA ASP A 144 -12.17 6.56 7.77
C ASP A 144 -12.64 5.48 6.78
N PHE A 145 -11.70 4.65 6.34
CA PHE A 145 -11.90 3.59 5.36
C PHE A 145 -11.43 2.24 5.91
N SER A 146 -11.94 1.14 5.36
CA SER A 146 -11.33 -0.15 5.63
C SER A 146 -9.92 -0.21 5.01
N LEU A 147 -9.00 -0.91 5.67
CA LEU A 147 -7.64 -1.09 5.14
C LEU A 147 -7.64 -1.87 3.82
N ALA A 148 -8.64 -2.73 3.58
CA ALA A 148 -8.83 -3.39 2.29
C ALA A 148 -9.10 -2.38 1.17
N VAL A 149 -9.99 -1.39 1.39
CA VAL A 149 -10.24 -0.31 0.43
C VAL A 149 -8.99 0.53 0.19
N VAL A 150 -8.26 0.89 1.25
CA VAL A 150 -7.01 1.66 1.15
C VAL A 150 -5.97 0.92 0.29
N ALA A 151 -5.73 -0.36 0.62
CA ALA A 151 -4.77 -1.21 -0.10
C ALA A 151 -5.20 -1.44 -1.56
N ARG A 152 -6.51 -1.64 -1.80
CA ARG A 152 -7.05 -1.83 -3.14
C ARG A 152 -6.93 -0.57 -4.01
N ALA A 153 -7.25 0.60 -3.46
CA ALA A 153 -7.15 1.87 -4.17
C ALA A 153 -5.72 2.18 -4.62
N THR A 154 -4.76 2.09 -3.70
CA THR A 154 -3.35 2.35 -4.02
C THR A 154 -2.76 1.36 -5.01
N SER A 155 -3.36 0.16 -5.15
CA SER A 155 -2.91 -0.92 -6.04
C SER A 155 -3.70 -0.99 -7.35
N ALA A 156 -4.63 -0.05 -7.62
CA ALA A 156 -5.41 0.01 -8.83
C ALA A 156 -4.59 0.56 -10.03
N ALA A 157 -3.51 -0.16 -10.38
CA ALA A 157 -2.58 0.26 -11.43
C ALA A 157 -3.27 0.35 -12.80
N PRO A 158 -3.22 1.52 -13.49
CA PRO A 158 -3.78 1.67 -14.82
C PRO A 158 -3.29 0.58 -15.77
N THR A 159 -4.14 0.14 -16.69
CA THR A 159 -3.94 -0.97 -17.62
C THR A 159 -3.99 -2.37 -17.00
N TYR A 160 -3.86 -2.48 -15.68
CA TYR A 160 -3.95 -3.75 -14.94
C TYR A 160 -5.30 -3.90 -14.25
N PHE A 161 -5.76 -2.87 -13.57
CA PHE A 161 -7.00 -2.86 -12.81
C PHE A 161 -7.89 -1.68 -13.17
N GLU A 162 -9.18 -1.81 -12.89
CA GLU A 162 -10.10 -0.67 -12.95
C GLU A 162 -9.85 0.30 -11.81
N ALA A 163 -10.16 1.59 -12.06
CA ALA A 163 -10.20 2.58 -11.00
C ALA A 163 -11.21 2.13 -9.93
N LEU A 164 -10.85 2.25 -8.66
CA LEU A 164 -11.73 1.91 -7.56
C LEU A 164 -12.65 3.10 -7.25
N PRO A 165 -13.97 2.94 -7.36
CA PRO A 165 -14.90 3.95 -6.87
C PRO A 165 -14.85 4.00 -5.33
N VAL A 166 -14.58 5.19 -4.78
CA VAL A 166 -14.60 5.45 -3.33
C VAL A 166 -15.31 6.77 -3.10
N ASP A 167 -16.51 6.73 -2.55
CA ASP A 167 -17.40 7.88 -2.43
C ASP A 167 -17.62 8.59 -3.80
N ALA A 168 -17.28 9.86 -3.91
CA ALA A 168 -17.37 10.63 -5.15
C ALA A 168 -16.09 10.54 -6.03
N ARG A 169 -15.10 9.72 -5.64
CA ARG A 169 -13.79 9.60 -6.29
C ARG A 169 -13.69 8.36 -7.16
N ALA A 170 -12.77 8.40 -8.12
CA ALA A 170 -12.35 7.25 -8.91
C ALA A 170 -10.83 7.09 -8.76
N LEU A 171 -10.41 6.27 -7.80
CA LEU A 171 -9.02 6.17 -7.37
C LEU A 171 -8.24 5.12 -8.18
N ILE A 172 -7.04 5.51 -8.59
CA ILE A 172 -6.04 4.63 -9.21
C ILE A 172 -4.77 4.61 -8.37
N ASP A 173 -3.86 3.72 -8.73
CA ASP A 173 -2.57 3.49 -8.05
C ASP A 173 -1.80 4.81 -7.82
N GLY A 174 -1.33 5.00 -6.59
CA GLY A 174 -0.50 6.14 -6.22
C GLY A 174 0.85 6.20 -6.94
N GLY A 175 1.29 5.08 -7.53
CA GLY A 175 2.51 4.99 -8.31
C GLY A 175 2.54 5.87 -9.56
N VAL A 176 1.39 6.39 -10.02
CA VAL A 176 1.34 7.34 -11.14
C VAL A 176 2.04 8.67 -10.82
N PHE A 177 2.22 9.02 -9.54
CA PHE A 177 2.93 10.23 -9.12
C PHE A 177 3.96 10.00 -7.99
N ALA A 178 3.79 9.00 -7.15
CA ALA A 178 4.64 8.73 -5.99
C ALA A 178 4.89 7.22 -5.81
N VAL A 179 5.64 6.61 -6.74
CA VAL A 179 6.09 5.20 -6.60
C VAL A 179 6.83 5.03 -5.28
N ASN A 180 7.71 5.97 -4.95
CA ASN A 180 8.39 6.08 -3.66
C ASN A 180 7.70 7.14 -2.80
N PRO A 181 7.04 6.78 -1.69
CA PRO A 181 6.30 7.73 -0.86
C PRO A 181 7.17 8.45 0.20
N ALA A 182 8.49 8.30 0.19
CA ALA A 182 9.38 8.84 1.21
C ALA A 182 9.23 10.35 1.40
N MET A 183 9.18 11.12 0.30
CA MET A 183 9.00 12.57 0.37
C MET A 183 7.60 12.97 0.84
N CYS A 184 6.58 12.18 0.54
CA CYS A 184 5.22 12.42 1.04
C CYS A 184 5.17 12.26 2.57
N ALA A 185 5.79 11.19 3.09
CA ALA A 185 5.89 10.94 4.52
C ALA A 185 6.76 11.99 5.24
N PHE A 186 7.90 12.35 4.66
CA PHE A 186 8.79 13.38 5.20
C PHE A 186 8.09 14.74 5.31
N ALA A 187 7.40 15.16 4.24
CA ALA A 187 6.64 16.42 4.22
C ALA A 187 5.50 16.43 5.26
N GLU A 188 4.82 15.30 5.45
CA GLU A 188 3.77 15.17 6.46
C GLU A 188 4.34 15.34 7.87
N VAL A 189 5.47 14.69 8.18
CA VAL A 189 6.13 14.86 9.49
C VAL A 189 6.53 16.31 9.71
N LEU A 190 7.16 16.96 8.75
CA LEU A 190 7.56 18.37 8.89
C LEU A 190 6.39 19.33 9.07
N ARG A 191 5.24 19.02 8.43
CA ARG A 191 4.03 19.83 8.57
C ARG A 191 3.53 19.89 10.01
N PHE A 192 3.58 18.77 10.75
CA PHE A 192 3.03 18.66 12.11
C PHE A 192 4.09 18.70 13.20
N HIS A 193 5.34 18.40 12.85
CA HIS A 193 6.49 18.34 13.74
C HIS A 193 7.71 19.02 13.10
N PRO A 194 7.68 20.36 12.88
CA PRO A 194 8.70 21.07 12.10
C PRO A 194 10.09 21.03 12.70
N SER A 195 10.21 20.72 13.99
CA SER A 195 11.48 20.59 14.71
C SER A 195 11.90 19.13 14.97
N ALA A 196 11.22 18.15 14.35
CA ALA A 196 11.53 16.76 14.57
C ALA A 196 12.91 16.40 13.99
N ASP A 197 13.70 15.66 14.76
CA ASP A 197 14.82 14.91 14.23
C ASP A 197 14.28 13.67 13.53
N ILE A 198 14.56 13.52 12.23
CA ILE A 198 13.94 12.50 11.37
C ILE A 198 14.99 11.49 10.91
N ALA A 199 14.72 10.23 11.21
CA ALA A 199 15.38 9.08 10.59
C ALA A 199 14.38 8.41 9.60
N LEU A 200 14.78 8.29 8.34
CA LEU A 200 13.93 7.71 7.30
C LEU A 200 14.61 6.48 6.69
N LEU A 201 13.91 5.36 6.72
CA LEU A 201 14.24 4.14 5.98
C LEU A 201 13.33 4.05 4.75
N SER A 202 13.93 3.96 3.56
CA SER A 202 13.20 3.76 2.31
C SER A 202 13.54 2.39 1.74
N LEU A 203 12.53 1.58 1.48
CA LEU A 203 12.65 0.23 0.92
C LEU A 203 12.12 0.21 -0.51
N GLY A 204 13.02 -0.05 -1.44
CA GLY A 204 12.70 -0.21 -2.85
C GLY A 204 12.26 -1.64 -3.20
N THR A 205 11.72 -1.77 -4.40
CA THR A 205 11.29 -3.05 -4.99
C THR A 205 12.21 -3.52 -6.14
N GLY A 206 13.29 -2.79 -6.41
CA GLY A 206 14.25 -3.10 -7.46
C GLY A 206 13.88 -2.57 -8.84
#